data_6fb0a0cf581ebac24984b83aafa9b611
#
_entry.id   6fb0a0cf581ebac24984b83aafa9b611
#
_cell.length_a   1.000
_cell.length_b   1.000
_cell.length_c   1.000
_cell.angle_alpha   90.00
_cell.angle_beta   90.00
_cell.angle_gamma   90.00
#
_symmetry.space_group_name_H-M   'P 1'
#
loop_
_entity.id
_entity.type
_entity.pdbx_description
1 polymer ?
#
loop_
_entity_poly.entity_id
_entity_poly.type
_entity_poly.pdbx_seq_one_letter_code
_entity_poly.pdbx_strand_id
1 'polypeptide(L)'
;IEGNHFIIDIGAARLAASPEIFDVIVTLNLYGDILSDIAAQIAGSVGFASSANVGEQVSMFEAVHGSAPDIAGRGIANPSGLLIAATQLLVHVGLSEQASVIKNAWLRTLEDGIHTPDVHREAISSRKVGTDDFAEAIIERLGSEPRVLEPVRYRTTRPIQVSYRTTPTEQRLVGVDVFLGWDQEGRDPNVLAEHLHRASTDTLRLGLITNRGVKVYPDGLPETFRTDHWRCRFKAEADEIPYARVIELLQRIDQAGLRVIKTENLYTFDGSPGFSLGQGE
;
A
#
# COMPACT_ATOMS: atom_id res chain seq x y z
N ILE A 1 -22.24 4.71 10.53
CA ILE A 1 -21.19 3.75 10.16
C ILE A 1 -20.34 3.54 11.41
N GLU A 2 -20.22 2.30 11.84
CA GLU A 2 -19.31 1.92 12.92
C GLU A 2 -17.92 1.70 12.33
N GLY A 3 -16.89 2.26 12.95
CA GLY A 3 -15.51 2.16 12.50
C GLY A 3 -14.65 1.42 13.52
N ASN A 4 -13.89 0.43 13.07
CA ASN A 4 -12.91 -0.29 13.87
C ASN A 4 -11.51 -0.06 13.31
N HIS A 5 -10.49 -0.02 14.16
CA HIS A 5 -9.09 0.12 13.77
C HIS A 5 -8.31 -1.16 14.08
N PHE A 6 -7.61 -1.67 13.07
CA PHE A 6 -6.72 -2.83 13.19
C PHE A 6 -5.30 -2.47 12.78
N ILE A 7 -4.31 -2.97 13.51
CA ILE A 7 -2.93 -3.00 13.04
C ILE A 7 -2.88 -3.97 11.85
N ILE A 8 -2.08 -3.66 10.83
CA ILE A 8 -2.15 -4.32 9.52
C ILE A 8 -1.97 -5.84 9.57
N ASP A 9 -1.08 -6.35 10.42
CA ASP A 9 -0.82 -7.78 10.56
C ASP A 9 -2.04 -8.54 11.10
N ILE A 10 -2.65 -8.06 12.17
CA ILE A 10 -3.86 -8.69 12.72
C ILE A 10 -5.09 -8.44 11.83
N GLY A 11 -5.15 -7.29 11.14
CA GLY A 11 -6.18 -7.00 10.14
C GLY A 11 -6.15 -8.01 8.99
N ALA A 12 -4.97 -8.31 8.44
CA ALA A 12 -4.77 -9.31 7.39
C ALA A 12 -5.13 -10.72 7.87
N ALA A 13 -4.72 -11.09 9.09
CA ALA A 13 -5.07 -12.39 9.68
C ALA A 13 -6.59 -12.56 9.87
N ARG A 14 -7.29 -11.50 10.30
CA ARG A 14 -8.75 -11.52 10.44
C ARG A 14 -9.46 -11.57 9.10
N LEU A 15 -8.97 -10.85 8.08
CA LEU A 15 -9.50 -10.93 6.73
C LEU A 15 -9.42 -12.36 6.18
N ALA A 16 -8.31 -13.06 6.45
CA ALA A 16 -8.15 -14.45 6.03
C ALA A 16 -9.04 -15.45 6.81
N ALA A 17 -9.26 -15.19 8.11
CA ALA A 17 -9.98 -16.11 8.99
C ALA A 17 -11.49 -15.89 9.00
N SER A 18 -11.94 -14.66 8.89
CA SER A 18 -13.34 -14.23 9.05
C SER A 18 -13.64 -13.02 8.16
N PRO A 19 -13.58 -13.16 6.81
CA PRO A 19 -13.77 -12.03 5.88
C PRO A 19 -15.14 -11.37 6.03
N GLU A 20 -16.15 -12.10 6.49
CA GLU A 20 -17.53 -11.64 6.68
C GLU A 20 -17.70 -10.53 7.72
N ILE A 21 -16.69 -10.26 8.54
CA ILE A 21 -16.75 -9.16 9.53
C ILE A 21 -16.43 -7.79 8.91
N PHE A 22 -15.96 -7.76 7.67
CA PHE A 22 -15.57 -6.54 6.98
C PHE A 22 -16.57 -6.17 5.87
N ASP A 23 -17.24 -5.02 6.02
CA ASP A 23 -18.03 -4.44 4.94
C ASP A 23 -17.15 -3.59 3.99
N VAL A 24 -16.26 -2.79 4.58
CA VAL A 24 -15.33 -1.90 3.87
C VAL A 24 -14.02 -1.81 4.65
N ILE A 25 -12.91 -1.92 3.94
CA ILE A 25 -11.56 -1.71 4.48
C ILE A 25 -10.98 -0.44 3.88
N VAL A 26 -10.57 0.51 4.74
CA VAL A 26 -9.87 1.73 4.34
C VAL A 26 -8.43 1.65 4.81
N THR A 27 -7.48 1.77 3.89
CA THR A 27 -6.05 1.64 4.19
C THR A 27 -5.19 2.45 3.22
N LEU A 28 -3.88 2.55 3.51
CA LEU A 28 -2.92 3.17 2.61
C LEU A 28 -2.61 2.27 1.41
N ASN A 29 -2.13 2.86 0.32
CA ASN A 29 -1.87 2.22 -0.96
C ASN A 29 -1.13 0.86 -0.83
N LEU A 30 0.06 0.84 -0.24
CA LEU A 30 0.87 -0.38 -0.13
C LEU A 30 0.14 -1.54 0.58
N TYR A 31 -0.54 -1.24 1.67
CA TYR A 31 -1.29 -2.25 2.42
C TYR A 31 -2.59 -2.65 1.69
N GLY A 32 -3.19 -1.69 0.98
CA GLY A 32 -4.37 -1.96 0.15
C GLY A 32 -4.06 -2.95 -0.98
N ASP A 33 -2.92 -2.79 -1.63
CA ASP A 33 -2.43 -3.69 -2.68
C ASP A 33 -2.28 -5.13 -2.15
N ILE A 34 -1.63 -5.30 -0.98
CA ILE A 34 -1.47 -6.61 -0.36
C ILE A 34 -2.80 -7.21 0.09
N LEU A 35 -3.66 -6.41 0.73
CA LEU A 35 -4.93 -6.90 1.26
C LEU A 35 -5.94 -7.23 0.16
N SER A 36 -5.92 -6.51 -0.95
CA SER A 36 -6.80 -6.80 -2.09
C SER A 36 -6.49 -8.15 -2.74
N ASP A 37 -5.21 -8.52 -2.85
CA ASP A 37 -4.81 -9.84 -3.34
C ASP A 37 -5.22 -10.96 -2.39
N ILE A 38 -5.09 -10.74 -1.07
CA ILE A 38 -5.56 -11.71 -0.05
C ILE A 38 -7.08 -11.87 -0.16
N ALA A 39 -7.83 -10.77 -0.25
CA ALA A 39 -9.28 -10.79 -0.39
C ALA A 39 -9.73 -11.50 -1.68
N ALA A 40 -9.05 -11.22 -2.80
CA ALA A 40 -9.31 -11.86 -4.08
C ALA A 40 -9.08 -13.38 -4.02
N GLN A 41 -8.01 -13.81 -3.36
CA GLN A 41 -7.70 -15.23 -3.17
C GLN A 41 -8.75 -15.92 -2.28
N ILE A 42 -9.23 -15.26 -1.22
CA ILE A 42 -10.32 -15.75 -0.36
C ILE A 42 -11.63 -15.88 -1.15
N ALA A 43 -11.92 -14.91 -2.04
CA ALA A 43 -13.08 -14.93 -2.93
C ALA A 43 -13.01 -16.03 -3.99
N GLY A 44 -11.85 -16.67 -4.18
CA GLY A 44 -11.66 -17.82 -5.07
C GLY A 44 -10.52 -17.69 -6.07
N SER A 45 -10.26 -16.51 -6.60
CA SER A 45 -9.15 -16.25 -7.53
C SER A 45 -8.89 -14.75 -7.66
N VAL A 46 -7.63 -14.37 -7.83
CA VAL A 46 -7.26 -13.00 -8.21
C VAL A 46 -7.87 -12.61 -9.57
N GLY A 47 -8.19 -13.59 -10.41
CA GLY A 47 -8.91 -13.39 -11.68
C GLY A 47 -10.33 -12.84 -11.52
N PHE A 48 -10.90 -12.80 -10.32
CA PHE A 48 -12.18 -12.16 -10.02
C PHE A 48 -12.05 -10.69 -9.61
N ALA A 49 -10.84 -10.23 -9.29
CA ALA A 49 -10.66 -8.93 -8.69
C ALA A 49 -10.59 -7.81 -9.73
N SER A 50 -11.31 -6.74 -9.45
CA SER A 50 -11.35 -5.51 -10.25
C SER A 50 -11.04 -4.30 -9.40
N SER A 51 -10.52 -3.25 -10.03
CA SER A 51 -10.17 -1.98 -9.40
C SER A 51 -10.78 -0.81 -10.17
N ALA A 52 -11.01 0.29 -9.45
CA ALA A 52 -11.41 1.57 -10.02
C ALA A 52 -10.56 2.68 -9.41
N ASN A 53 -9.91 3.46 -10.25
CA ASN A 53 -9.18 4.67 -9.88
C ASN A 53 -10.03 5.85 -10.35
N VAL A 54 -10.66 6.56 -9.41
CA VAL A 54 -11.61 7.64 -9.71
C VAL A 54 -10.96 8.96 -9.40
N GLY A 55 -10.74 9.79 -10.44
CA GLY A 55 -10.21 11.15 -10.35
C GLY A 55 -11.25 12.21 -10.71
N GLU A 56 -10.85 13.47 -10.60
CA GLU A 56 -11.72 14.61 -10.93
C GLU A 56 -12.04 14.73 -12.42
N GLN A 57 -11.10 14.40 -13.29
CA GLN A 57 -11.19 14.58 -14.73
C GLN A 57 -11.20 13.25 -15.50
N VAL A 58 -10.53 12.24 -14.96
CA VAL A 58 -10.36 10.93 -15.59
C VAL A 58 -10.57 9.84 -14.56
N SER A 59 -11.23 8.76 -14.95
CA SER A 59 -11.36 7.55 -14.16
C SER A 59 -10.87 6.34 -14.96
N MET A 60 -10.23 5.38 -14.29
CA MET A 60 -9.73 4.16 -14.88
C MET A 60 -10.35 2.96 -14.17
N PHE A 61 -10.74 1.95 -14.95
CA PHE A 61 -11.31 0.69 -14.46
C PHE A 61 -10.49 -0.46 -15.03
N GLU A 62 -9.95 -1.29 -14.18
CA GLU A 62 -8.99 -2.32 -14.58
C GLU A 62 -9.16 -3.61 -13.75
N ALA A 63 -8.60 -4.71 -14.24
CA ALA A 63 -8.37 -5.87 -13.39
C ALA A 63 -7.22 -5.60 -12.41
N VAL A 64 -7.30 -6.13 -11.20
CA VAL A 64 -6.24 -5.96 -10.19
C VAL A 64 -4.96 -6.71 -10.58
N HIS A 65 -5.11 -7.89 -11.21
CA HIS A 65 -3.99 -8.74 -11.58
C HIS A 65 -3.09 -8.14 -12.67
N GLY A 66 -1.81 -8.53 -12.66
CA GLY A 66 -0.83 -8.16 -13.69
C GLY A 66 -0.98 -8.95 -15.00
N SER A 67 0.04 -8.89 -15.85
CA SER A 67 0.05 -9.45 -17.22
C SER A 67 0.15 -10.98 -17.29
N ALA A 68 0.49 -11.66 -16.20
CA ALA A 68 0.63 -13.11 -16.08
C ALA A 68 1.37 -13.76 -17.29
N PRO A 69 2.67 -13.42 -17.51
CA PRO A 69 3.41 -13.84 -18.71
C PRO A 69 3.48 -15.35 -18.86
N ASP A 70 3.40 -16.11 -17.78
CA ASP A 70 3.47 -17.57 -17.77
C ASP A 70 2.29 -18.24 -18.48
N ILE A 71 1.16 -17.56 -18.56
CA ILE A 71 -0.07 -18.08 -19.20
C ILE A 71 -0.47 -17.28 -20.45
N ALA A 72 0.31 -16.29 -20.84
CA ALA A 72 0.05 -15.46 -22.01
C ALA A 72 -0.07 -16.34 -23.30
N GLY A 73 -1.09 -16.09 -24.10
CA GLY A 73 -1.37 -16.83 -25.35
C GLY A 73 -1.94 -18.24 -25.16
N ARG A 74 -2.13 -18.72 -23.92
CA ARG A 74 -2.66 -20.07 -23.67
C ARG A 74 -4.19 -20.16 -23.63
N GLY A 75 -4.88 -19.02 -23.66
CA GLY A 75 -6.36 -18.97 -23.64
C GLY A 75 -6.98 -19.54 -22.35
N ILE A 76 -6.29 -19.44 -21.20
CA ILE A 76 -6.71 -20.00 -19.91
C ILE A 76 -6.95 -18.97 -18.82
N ALA A 77 -6.64 -17.71 -19.08
CA ALA A 77 -6.85 -16.64 -18.12
C ALA A 77 -8.33 -16.42 -17.83
N ASN A 78 -8.66 -16.14 -16.57
CA ASN A 78 -10.01 -15.79 -16.17
C ASN A 78 -10.30 -14.32 -16.54
N PRO A 79 -11.28 -14.03 -17.41
CA PRO A 79 -11.57 -12.67 -17.85
C PRO A 79 -12.46 -11.90 -16.87
N SER A 80 -12.85 -12.49 -15.75
CA SER A 80 -13.86 -11.93 -14.84
C SER A 80 -13.42 -10.60 -14.23
N GLY A 81 -12.14 -10.43 -13.86
CA GLY A 81 -11.65 -9.18 -13.29
C GLY A 81 -11.88 -7.99 -14.21
N LEU A 82 -11.54 -8.13 -15.50
CA LEU A 82 -11.77 -7.09 -16.49
C LEU A 82 -13.27 -6.90 -16.80
N LEU A 83 -14.04 -7.97 -16.82
CA LEU A 83 -15.50 -7.90 -17.02
C LEU A 83 -16.18 -7.14 -15.86
N ILE A 84 -15.78 -7.40 -14.63
CA ILE A 84 -16.31 -6.71 -13.45
C ILE A 84 -15.88 -5.24 -13.47
N ALA A 85 -14.65 -4.92 -13.86
CA ALA A 85 -14.19 -3.55 -14.06
C ALA A 85 -15.05 -2.83 -15.12
N ALA A 86 -15.37 -3.49 -16.22
CA ALA A 86 -16.28 -2.96 -17.25
C ALA A 86 -17.69 -2.71 -16.70
N THR A 87 -18.22 -3.57 -15.82
CA THR A 87 -19.53 -3.29 -15.18
C THR A 87 -19.45 -2.08 -14.24
N GLN A 88 -18.35 -1.89 -13.54
CA GLN A 88 -18.13 -0.68 -12.73
C GLN A 88 -18.06 0.58 -13.59
N LEU A 89 -17.38 0.52 -14.74
CA LEU A 89 -17.37 1.61 -15.72
C LEU A 89 -18.80 1.93 -16.20
N LEU A 90 -19.59 0.93 -16.56
CA LEU A 90 -20.98 1.14 -17.00
C LEU A 90 -21.82 1.84 -15.90
N VAL A 91 -21.68 1.42 -14.64
CA VAL A 91 -22.33 2.09 -13.51
C VAL A 91 -21.87 3.54 -13.40
N HIS A 92 -20.57 3.78 -13.54
CA HIS A 92 -19.97 5.12 -13.43
C HIS A 92 -20.50 6.09 -14.49
N VAL A 93 -20.75 5.61 -15.72
CA VAL A 93 -21.30 6.43 -16.81
C VAL A 93 -22.83 6.41 -16.86
N GLY A 94 -23.49 5.82 -15.85
CA GLY A 94 -24.96 5.84 -15.73
C GLY A 94 -25.71 4.70 -16.43
N LEU A 95 -25.00 3.69 -16.98
CA LEU A 95 -25.58 2.52 -17.66
C LEU A 95 -25.79 1.35 -16.67
N SER A 96 -26.46 1.62 -15.55
CA SER A 96 -26.63 0.68 -14.43
C SER A 96 -27.46 -0.56 -14.78
N GLU A 97 -28.40 -0.43 -15.70
CA GLU A 97 -29.24 -1.56 -16.17
C GLU A 97 -28.38 -2.56 -16.95
N GLN A 98 -27.58 -2.09 -17.91
CA GLN A 98 -26.66 -2.92 -18.69
C GLN A 98 -25.62 -3.60 -17.78
N ALA A 99 -25.07 -2.86 -16.81
CA ALA A 99 -24.16 -3.42 -15.81
C ALA A 99 -24.81 -4.56 -15.02
N SER A 100 -26.08 -4.41 -14.62
CA SER A 100 -26.82 -5.44 -13.88
C SER A 100 -27.05 -6.69 -14.74
N VAL A 101 -27.40 -6.53 -16.00
CA VAL A 101 -27.60 -7.64 -16.96
C VAL A 101 -26.32 -8.45 -17.12
N ILE A 102 -25.17 -7.77 -17.35
CA ILE A 102 -23.88 -8.43 -17.52
C ILE A 102 -23.43 -9.12 -16.22
N LYS A 103 -23.56 -8.45 -15.08
CA LYS A 103 -23.16 -9.02 -13.79
C LYS A 103 -23.97 -10.26 -13.43
N ASN A 104 -25.28 -10.25 -13.69
CA ASN A 104 -26.16 -11.39 -13.43
C ASN A 104 -25.87 -12.57 -14.38
N ALA A 105 -25.58 -12.32 -15.65
CA ALA A 105 -25.16 -13.35 -16.59
C ALA A 105 -23.85 -14.03 -16.14
N TRP A 106 -22.88 -13.24 -15.65
CA TRP A 106 -21.64 -13.76 -15.07
C TRP A 106 -21.90 -14.62 -13.81
N LEU A 107 -22.71 -14.13 -12.85
CA LEU A 107 -23.10 -14.90 -11.67
C LEU A 107 -23.80 -16.21 -12.06
N ARG A 108 -24.68 -16.15 -13.05
CA ARG A 108 -25.36 -17.32 -13.56
C ARG A 108 -24.42 -18.34 -14.20
N THR A 109 -23.40 -17.89 -14.90
CA THR A 109 -22.36 -18.76 -15.49
C THR A 109 -21.58 -19.51 -14.41
N LEU A 110 -21.20 -18.80 -13.33
CA LEU A 110 -20.54 -19.42 -12.19
C LEU A 110 -21.45 -20.41 -11.46
N GLU A 111 -22.71 -20.05 -11.24
CA GLU A 111 -23.70 -20.91 -10.58
C GLU A 111 -23.95 -22.21 -11.37
N ASP A 112 -23.95 -22.13 -12.70
CA ASP A 112 -24.08 -23.31 -13.58
C ASP A 112 -22.81 -24.18 -13.59
N GLY A 113 -21.77 -23.81 -12.82
CA GLY A 113 -20.52 -24.56 -12.67
C GLY A 113 -19.58 -24.47 -13.88
N ILE A 114 -19.74 -23.45 -14.73
CA ILE A 114 -18.83 -23.21 -15.85
C ILE A 114 -17.67 -22.36 -15.34
N HIS A 115 -16.48 -22.94 -15.26
CA HIS A 115 -15.36 -22.36 -14.57
C HIS A 115 -14.08 -22.36 -15.41
N THR A 116 -13.30 -21.30 -15.28
CA THR A 116 -11.92 -21.23 -15.78
C THR A 116 -10.98 -22.06 -14.90
N PRO A 117 -9.75 -22.40 -15.36
CA PRO A 117 -8.85 -23.31 -14.65
C PRO A 117 -8.51 -22.90 -13.22
N ASP A 118 -8.42 -21.61 -12.92
CA ASP A 118 -8.06 -21.04 -11.63
C ASP A 118 -9.11 -21.26 -10.54
N VAL A 119 -10.39 -21.33 -10.92
CA VAL A 119 -11.52 -21.54 -10.00
C VAL A 119 -12.18 -22.90 -10.16
N HIS A 120 -11.73 -23.71 -11.13
CA HIS A 120 -12.28 -25.04 -11.35
C HIS A 120 -12.01 -25.98 -10.16
N ARG A 121 -13.08 -26.63 -9.69
CA ARG A 121 -13.02 -27.67 -8.63
C ARG A 121 -13.96 -28.81 -9.01
N GLU A 122 -13.46 -30.05 -9.04
CA GLU A 122 -14.24 -31.23 -9.46
C GLU A 122 -15.55 -31.39 -8.69
N ALA A 123 -15.60 -30.98 -7.44
CA ALA A 123 -16.79 -31.13 -6.59
C ALA A 123 -17.96 -30.20 -6.97
N ILE A 124 -17.69 -29.07 -7.62
CA ILE A 124 -18.69 -28.02 -7.87
C ILE A 124 -18.75 -27.56 -9.34
N SER A 125 -17.73 -27.89 -10.13
CA SER A 125 -17.66 -27.45 -11.53
C SER A 125 -18.30 -28.48 -12.45
N SER A 126 -19.21 -28.02 -13.30
CA SER A 126 -19.79 -28.84 -14.35
C SER A 126 -18.94 -28.91 -15.63
N ARG A 127 -18.17 -27.81 -15.87
CA ARG A 127 -17.33 -27.68 -17.07
C ARG A 127 -16.12 -26.80 -16.80
N LYS A 128 -14.94 -27.26 -17.22
CA LYS A 128 -13.69 -26.47 -17.24
C LYS A 128 -13.53 -25.86 -18.62
N VAL A 129 -13.38 -24.55 -18.73
CA VAL A 129 -13.34 -23.79 -19.99
C VAL A 129 -12.16 -22.83 -20.05
N GLY A 130 -11.75 -22.47 -21.26
CA GLY A 130 -10.78 -21.41 -21.51
C GLY A 130 -11.40 -20.01 -21.44
N THR A 131 -10.57 -18.99 -21.69
CA THR A 131 -10.97 -17.58 -21.65
C THR A 131 -12.12 -17.25 -22.58
N ASP A 132 -12.02 -17.66 -23.85
CA ASP A 132 -13.02 -17.35 -24.87
C ASP A 132 -14.33 -18.12 -24.63
N ASP A 133 -14.25 -19.42 -24.34
CA ASP A 133 -15.42 -20.23 -24.01
C ASP A 133 -16.17 -19.74 -22.76
N PHE A 134 -15.44 -19.17 -21.80
CA PHE A 134 -16.05 -18.58 -20.62
C PHE A 134 -16.79 -17.29 -20.96
N ALA A 135 -16.22 -16.45 -21.83
CA ALA A 135 -16.88 -15.25 -22.32
C ALA A 135 -18.15 -15.59 -23.12
N GLU A 136 -18.08 -16.57 -24.01
CA GLU A 136 -19.27 -17.07 -24.78
C GLU A 136 -20.34 -17.59 -23.81
N ALA A 137 -19.99 -18.36 -22.81
CA ALA A 137 -20.94 -18.85 -21.80
C ALA A 137 -21.67 -17.72 -21.05
N ILE A 138 -21.00 -16.59 -20.82
CA ILE A 138 -21.64 -15.40 -20.24
C ILE A 138 -22.59 -14.74 -21.25
N ILE A 139 -22.16 -14.61 -22.51
CA ILE A 139 -22.99 -14.04 -23.58
C ILE A 139 -24.28 -14.83 -23.76
N GLU A 140 -24.21 -16.16 -23.77
CA GLU A 140 -25.40 -17.05 -23.85
C GLU A 140 -26.40 -16.84 -22.71
N ARG A 141 -25.93 -16.28 -21.57
CA ARG A 141 -26.76 -16.05 -20.36
C ARG A 141 -27.19 -14.60 -20.17
N LEU A 142 -26.90 -13.72 -21.14
CA LEU A 142 -27.36 -12.33 -21.04
C LEU A 142 -28.90 -12.29 -20.90
N GLY A 143 -29.38 -11.52 -19.94
CA GLY A 143 -30.78 -11.44 -19.56
C GLY A 143 -31.26 -12.53 -18.59
N SER A 144 -30.41 -13.51 -18.24
CA SER A 144 -30.71 -14.48 -17.19
C SER A 144 -30.22 -13.99 -15.82
N GLU A 145 -30.97 -14.30 -14.78
CA GLU A 145 -30.58 -14.04 -13.40
C GLU A 145 -30.05 -15.33 -12.72
N PRO A 146 -29.14 -15.25 -11.75
CA PRO A 146 -28.77 -16.38 -10.91
C PRO A 146 -29.99 -16.88 -10.12
N ARG A 147 -29.96 -18.14 -9.68
CA ARG A 147 -31.06 -18.79 -8.97
C ARG A 147 -30.79 -19.01 -7.50
N VAL A 148 -29.50 -19.21 -7.14
CA VAL A 148 -29.00 -19.45 -5.77
C VAL A 148 -28.27 -18.23 -5.27
N LEU A 149 -27.39 -17.66 -6.11
CA LEU A 149 -26.72 -16.41 -5.81
C LEU A 149 -27.72 -15.24 -5.89
N GLU A 150 -27.50 -14.22 -5.08
CA GLU A 150 -28.38 -13.05 -5.06
C GLU A 150 -28.21 -12.22 -6.35
N PRO A 151 -29.28 -11.91 -7.09
CA PRO A 151 -29.21 -11.08 -8.28
C PRO A 151 -28.79 -9.66 -7.97
N VAL A 152 -27.86 -9.12 -8.75
CA VAL A 152 -27.37 -7.76 -8.60
C VAL A 152 -28.27 -6.78 -9.35
N ARG A 153 -28.66 -5.69 -8.67
CA ARG A 153 -29.42 -4.57 -9.24
C ARG A 153 -28.72 -3.26 -8.94
N TYR A 154 -27.91 -2.82 -9.88
CA TYR A 154 -27.25 -1.52 -9.74
C TYR A 154 -28.29 -0.40 -9.87
N ARG A 155 -28.18 0.58 -9.00
CA ARG A 155 -29.00 1.80 -9.08
C ARG A 155 -28.22 2.87 -9.81
N THR A 156 -28.92 3.69 -10.59
CA THR A 156 -28.31 4.87 -11.17
C THR A 156 -27.89 5.80 -10.03
N THR A 157 -26.62 5.99 -9.87
CA THR A 157 -26.03 6.92 -8.90
C THR A 157 -25.39 8.08 -9.66
N ARG A 158 -25.25 9.22 -8.98
CA ARG A 158 -24.41 10.28 -9.53
C ARG A 158 -22.95 9.80 -9.55
N PRO A 159 -22.18 10.15 -10.58
CA PRO A 159 -20.75 9.88 -10.58
C PRO A 159 -20.10 10.38 -9.27
N ILE A 160 -19.14 9.61 -8.75
CA ILE A 160 -18.38 10.01 -7.59
C ILE A 160 -17.63 11.30 -7.95
N GLN A 161 -17.96 12.39 -7.28
CA GLN A 161 -17.22 13.64 -7.42
C GLN A 161 -16.13 13.67 -6.35
N VAL A 162 -14.89 13.61 -6.78
CA VAL A 162 -13.73 13.74 -5.91
C VAL A 162 -13.34 15.22 -5.87
N SER A 163 -13.34 15.83 -4.71
CA SER A 163 -12.78 17.16 -4.53
C SER A 163 -11.60 17.07 -3.56
N TYR A 164 -10.43 17.39 -4.04
CA TYR A 164 -9.25 17.51 -3.18
C TYR A 164 -9.26 18.87 -2.49
N ARG A 165 -9.53 18.88 -1.20
CA ARG A 165 -9.27 20.06 -0.37
C ARG A 165 -7.82 19.97 0.09
N THR A 166 -6.90 20.57 -0.65
CA THR A 166 -5.55 20.82 -0.16
C THR A 166 -5.60 22.11 0.66
N THR A 167 -5.62 22.00 1.97
CA THR A 167 -5.24 23.14 2.81
C THR A 167 -3.73 23.24 2.72
N PRO A 168 -3.17 24.37 2.27
CA PRO A 168 -1.73 24.56 2.31
C PRO A 168 -1.25 24.36 3.75
N THR A 169 -0.32 23.43 3.94
CA THR A 169 0.28 23.13 5.24
C THR A 169 1.65 23.82 5.27
N GLU A 170 1.92 24.56 6.34
CA GLU A 170 3.25 25.16 6.51
C GLU A 170 4.27 24.08 6.81
N GLN A 171 5.22 23.90 5.91
CA GLN A 171 6.27 22.89 6.04
C GLN A 171 7.60 23.56 6.39
N ARG A 172 8.20 23.18 7.53
CA ARG A 172 9.48 23.72 8.00
C ARG A 172 10.51 22.61 8.19
N LEU A 173 11.70 22.79 7.63
CA LEU A 173 12.84 21.89 7.83
C LEU A 173 13.47 22.16 9.19
N VAL A 174 13.49 21.16 10.08
CA VAL A 174 13.97 21.28 11.48
C VAL A 174 15.13 20.37 11.80
N GLY A 175 15.57 19.53 10.86
CA GLY A 175 16.68 18.60 11.08
C GLY A 175 16.85 17.59 9.96
N VAL A 176 17.72 16.62 10.19
CA VAL A 176 18.01 15.53 9.27
C VAL A 176 18.42 14.27 10.02
N ASP A 177 17.90 13.12 9.60
CA ASP A 177 18.46 11.82 9.93
C ASP A 177 19.49 11.44 8.88
N VAL A 178 20.73 11.21 9.31
CA VAL A 178 21.82 10.74 8.47
C VAL A 178 22.06 9.26 8.77
N PHE A 179 21.95 8.43 7.75
CA PHE A 179 22.21 7.00 7.85
C PHE A 179 23.64 6.71 7.44
N LEU A 180 24.40 6.07 8.32
CA LEU A 180 25.82 5.81 8.17
C LEU A 180 26.12 4.32 8.09
N GLY A 181 27.08 3.96 7.23
CA GLY A 181 27.77 2.69 7.28
C GLY A 181 29.03 2.84 8.14
N TRP A 182 29.04 2.24 9.33
CA TRP A 182 30.17 2.30 10.26
C TRP A 182 30.33 0.96 10.96
N ASP A 183 31.49 0.32 10.73
CA ASP A 183 31.81 -1.06 11.06
C ASP A 183 33.00 -1.21 12.03
N GLN A 184 33.37 -0.11 12.73
CA GLN A 184 34.46 -0.15 13.68
C GLN A 184 34.27 -1.25 14.74
N GLU A 185 35.30 -1.96 15.06
CA GLU A 185 35.31 -3.02 16.07
C GLU A 185 34.72 -2.53 17.40
N GLY A 186 33.90 -3.39 18.02
CA GLY A 186 33.14 -3.04 19.23
C GLY A 186 31.86 -2.26 19.02
N ARG A 187 31.67 -1.59 17.88
CA ARG A 187 30.45 -0.82 17.53
C ARG A 187 29.91 0.02 18.69
N ASP A 188 30.83 0.75 19.36
CA ASP A 188 30.46 1.59 20.50
C ASP A 188 29.75 2.88 20.01
N PRO A 189 28.46 3.09 20.33
CA PRO A 189 27.74 4.28 19.90
C PRO A 189 28.29 5.58 20.48
N ASN A 190 29.01 5.52 21.61
CA ASN A 190 29.64 6.71 22.20
C ASN A 190 30.85 7.17 21.37
N VAL A 191 31.65 6.23 20.87
CA VAL A 191 32.74 6.53 19.94
C VAL A 191 32.22 7.17 18.65
N LEU A 192 31.16 6.60 18.09
CA LEU A 192 30.48 7.17 16.91
C LEU A 192 29.95 8.58 17.21
N ALA A 193 29.30 8.76 18.36
CA ALA A 193 28.78 10.05 18.78
C ALA A 193 29.88 11.12 18.92
N GLU A 194 31.07 10.78 19.43
CA GLU A 194 32.21 11.72 19.50
C GLU A 194 32.65 12.21 18.12
N HIS A 195 32.68 11.30 17.10
CA HIS A 195 32.97 11.69 15.72
C HIS A 195 31.91 12.63 15.18
N LEU A 196 30.64 12.33 15.44
CA LEU A 196 29.50 13.10 14.95
C LEU A 196 29.32 14.44 15.64
N HIS A 197 29.68 14.55 16.94
CA HIS A 197 29.72 15.83 17.61
C HIS A 197 30.77 16.79 17.02
N ARG A 198 31.93 16.27 16.61
CA ARG A 198 32.96 17.08 15.90
C ARG A 198 32.51 17.51 14.52
N ALA A 199 31.70 16.67 13.84
CA ALA A 199 31.12 16.98 12.53
C ALA A 199 29.88 17.90 12.63
N SER A 200 29.25 18.02 13.80
CA SER A 200 28.08 18.88 14.01
C SER A 200 28.37 20.32 13.62
N THR A 201 27.36 21.05 13.20
CA THR A 201 27.44 22.48 12.89
C THR A 201 26.86 23.31 14.05
N ASP A 202 27.02 24.64 13.99
CA ASP A 202 26.35 25.52 14.94
C ASP A 202 24.83 25.45 14.86
N THR A 203 24.31 25.01 13.71
CA THR A 203 22.85 24.93 13.43
C THR A 203 22.30 23.54 13.68
N LEU A 204 23.03 22.48 13.30
CA LEU A 204 22.58 21.10 13.38
C LEU A 204 23.45 20.31 14.34
N ARG A 205 22.86 19.84 15.42
CA ARG A 205 23.53 19.09 16.47
C ARG A 205 23.02 17.67 16.58
N LEU A 206 23.93 16.73 16.87
CA LEU A 206 23.53 15.35 17.12
C LEU A 206 22.64 15.28 18.37
N GLY A 207 21.43 14.76 18.22
CA GLY A 207 20.49 14.52 19.30
C GLY A 207 20.48 13.06 19.78
N LEU A 208 20.39 12.13 18.83
CA LEU A 208 20.35 10.70 19.16
C LEU A 208 20.94 9.83 18.05
N ILE A 209 21.35 8.61 18.41
CA ILE A 209 21.69 7.54 17.45
C ILE A 209 20.80 6.34 17.74
N THR A 210 20.25 5.78 16.67
CA THR A 210 19.55 4.49 16.74
C THR A 210 20.24 3.44 15.87
N ASN A 211 20.15 2.19 16.30
CA ASN A 211 20.60 1.04 15.53
C ASN A 211 19.48 -0.01 15.56
N ARG A 212 19.07 -0.51 14.39
CA ARG A 212 17.92 -1.41 14.25
C ARG A 212 16.62 -0.88 14.89
N GLY A 213 16.40 0.44 14.83
CA GLY A 213 15.21 1.07 15.40
C GLY A 213 15.26 1.30 16.92
N VAL A 214 16.29 0.84 17.62
CA VAL A 214 16.47 1.04 19.07
C VAL A 214 17.44 2.19 19.32
N LYS A 215 17.12 3.08 20.27
CA LYS A 215 18.03 4.14 20.72
C LYS A 215 19.25 3.51 21.40
N VAL A 216 20.45 3.89 20.94
CA VAL A 216 21.72 3.43 21.46
C VAL A 216 22.61 4.57 21.99
N TYR A 217 22.23 5.82 21.69
CA TYR A 217 22.87 7.03 22.19
C TYR A 217 21.86 8.20 22.23
N PRO A 218 21.87 9.08 23.24
CA PRO A 218 22.51 8.86 24.56
C PRO A 218 21.74 7.80 25.35
N ASP A 219 22.39 7.28 26.41
CA ASP A 219 21.76 6.37 27.37
C ASP A 219 21.12 5.11 26.77
N GLY A 220 21.80 4.49 25.80
CA GLY A 220 21.37 3.22 25.21
C GLY A 220 21.68 2.03 26.13
N LEU A 221 20.90 0.94 25.99
CA LEU A 221 21.13 -0.29 26.73
C LEU A 221 22.40 -1.01 26.22
N PRO A 222 23.36 -1.36 27.10
CA PRO A 222 24.64 -1.98 26.70
C PRO A 222 24.47 -3.29 25.91
N GLU A 223 23.45 -4.09 26.24
CA GLU A 223 23.14 -5.38 25.65
C GLU A 223 22.52 -5.30 24.26
N THR A 224 22.23 -4.10 23.76
CA THR A 224 21.61 -3.94 22.44
C THR A 224 22.54 -4.46 21.35
N PHE A 225 22.10 -5.45 20.60
CA PHE A 225 22.79 -5.96 19.41
C PHE A 225 22.87 -4.86 18.32
N ARG A 226 24.05 -4.61 17.77
CA ARG A 226 24.31 -3.53 16.82
C ARG A 226 24.84 -4.06 15.50
N THR A 227 24.38 -3.47 14.41
CA THR A 227 24.83 -3.71 13.03
C THR A 227 25.64 -2.52 12.53
N ASP A 228 26.19 -2.62 11.33
CA ASP A 228 26.98 -1.56 10.70
C ASP A 228 26.14 -0.39 10.15
N HIS A 229 24.83 -0.48 10.26
CA HIS A 229 23.88 0.51 9.76
C HIS A 229 23.33 1.35 10.91
N TRP A 230 23.65 2.65 10.92
CA TRP A 230 23.33 3.59 11.99
C TRP A 230 22.45 4.72 11.48
N ARG A 231 21.42 5.07 12.23
CA ARG A 231 20.62 6.28 12.01
C ARG A 231 21.01 7.34 13.04
N CYS A 232 21.56 8.45 12.58
CA CYS A 232 22.04 9.54 13.40
C CYS A 232 21.18 10.76 13.17
N ARG A 233 20.44 11.19 14.19
CA ARG A 233 19.50 12.32 14.12
C ARG A 233 20.18 13.60 14.51
N PHE A 234 20.18 14.57 13.59
CA PHE A 234 20.62 15.93 13.84
C PHE A 234 19.42 16.87 13.84
N LYS A 235 19.28 17.68 14.87
CA LYS A 235 18.19 18.64 15.03
C LYS A 235 18.73 20.05 15.15
N ALA A 236 17.93 20.99 14.67
CA ALA A 236 18.17 22.41 14.88
C ALA A 236 17.46 22.88 16.17
N GLU A 237 18.02 23.90 16.81
CA GLU A 237 17.34 24.64 17.89
C GLU A 237 16.34 25.65 17.33
N ALA A 238 16.55 26.08 16.08
CA ALA A 238 15.65 26.99 15.36
C ALA A 238 14.42 26.26 14.81
N ASP A 239 13.31 26.98 14.70
CA ASP A 239 12.04 26.48 14.17
C ASP A 239 12.10 26.11 12.67
N GLU A 240 13.11 26.61 11.96
CA GLU A 240 13.35 26.33 10.53
C GLU A 240 14.80 26.60 10.17
N ILE A 241 15.35 25.78 9.27
CA ILE A 241 16.69 25.94 8.72
C ILE A 241 16.68 25.87 7.18
N PRO A 242 17.56 26.62 6.49
CA PRO A 242 17.75 26.41 5.06
C PRO A 242 18.46 25.09 4.77
N TYR A 243 18.08 24.42 3.68
CA TYR A 243 18.64 23.12 3.28
C TYR A 243 20.17 23.13 3.12
N ALA A 244 20.75 24.29 2.83
CA ALA A 244 22.21 24.48 2.78
C ALA A 244 22.92 24.04 4.08
N ARG A 245 22.25 24.10 5.24
CA ARG A 245 22.82 23.62 6.52
C ARG A 245 22.92 22.11 6.59
N VAL A 246 22.00 21.40 5.93
CA VAL A 246 22.09 19.94 5.77
C VAL A 246 23.30 19.59 4.90
N ILE A 247 23.51 20.29 3.79
CA ILE A 247 24.65 20.08 2.90
C ILE A 247 25.97 20.33 3.65
N GLU A 248 26.06 21.41 4.44
CA GLU A 248 27.23 21.71 5.26
C GLU A 248 27.53 20.57 6.25
N LEU A 249 26.53 20.06 6.95
CA LEU A 249 26.67 18.93 7.85
C LEU A 249 27.21 17.69 7.14
N LEU A 250 26.64 17.35 5.97
CA LEU A 250 27.06 16.18 5.20
C LEU A 250 28.51 16.29 4.71
N GLN A 251 28.97 17.48 4.32
CA GLN A 251 30.36 17.73 3.97
C GLN A 251 31.30 17.49 5.16
N ARG A 252 30.93 17.91 6.38
CA ARG A 252 31.72 17.67 7.58
C ARG A 252 31.77 16.20 7.97
N ILE A 253 30.64 15.48 7.80
CA ILE A 253 30.58 14.04 8.05
C ILE A 253 31.48 13.28 7.07
N ASP A 254 31.46 13.65 5.79
CA ASP A 254 32.32 13.08 4.76
C ASP A 254 33.82 13.36 5.05
N GLN A 255 34.16 14.61 5.44
CA GLN A 255 35.52 14.99 5.84
C GLN A 255 36.01 14.24 7.08
N ALA A 256 35.09 13.83 7.97
CA ALA A 256 35.41 12.97 9.11
C ALA A 256 35.62 11.50 8.73
N GLY A 257 35.53 11.14 7.44
CA GLY A 257 35.70 9.79 6.93
C GLY A 257 34.54 8.85 7.21
N LEU A 258 33.35 9.37 7.54
CA LEU A 258 32.18 8.59 7.81
C LEU A 258 31.37 8.39 6.52
N ARG A 259 31.03 7.14 6.21
CA ARG A 259 30.30 6.78 4.99
C ARG A 259 28.79 7.01 5.11
N VAL A 260 28.28 8.04 4.45
CA VAL A 260 26.84 8.30 4.36
C VAL A 260 26.18 7.30 3.41
N ILE A 261 25.08 6.67 3.84
CA ILE A 261 24.27 5.76 3.04
C ILE A 261 23.09 6.52 2.40
N LYS A 262 22.34 7.23 3.23
CA LYS A 262 21.19 8.06 2.82
C LYS A 262 20.89 9.12 3.87
N THR A 263 19.99 10.05 3.52
CA THR A 263 19.45 11.04 4.44
C THR A 263 17.93 11.06 4.39
N GLU A 264 17.31 11.43 5.53
CA GLU A 264 15.87 11.71 5.62
C GLU A 264 15.70 13.08 6.30
N ASN A 265 15.14 14.04 5.57
CA ASN A 265 14.90 15.37 6.12
C ASN A 265 13.76 15.32 7.14
N LEU A 266 13.92 16.04 8.23
CA LEU A 266 12.93 16.14 9.29
C LEU A 266 12.14 17.43 9.11
N TYR A 267 10.86 17.29 8.78
CA TYR A 267 9.96 18.42 8.61
C TYR A 267 8.89 18.45 9.69
N THR A 268 8.51 19.65 10.10
CA THR A 268 7.24 19.87 10.80
C THR A 268 6.19 20.35 9.82
N PHE A 269 4.92 20.01 10.08
CA PHE A 269 3.75 20.43 9.32
C PHE A 269 2.80 21.15 10.28
N ASP A 270 2.56 22.43 10.07
CA ASP A 270 1.81 23.30 11.00
C ASP A 270 2.30 23.16 12.45
N GLY A 271 3.63 23.10 12.62
CA GLY A 271 4.28 22.93 13.93
C GLY A 271 4.30 21.49 14.48
N SER A 272 3.62 20.54 13.86
CA SER A 272 3.61 19.13 14.29
C SER A 272 4.70 18.32 13.56
N PRO A 273 5.46 17.44 14.26
CA PRO A 273 6.48 16.60 13.61
C PRO A 273 5.88 15.69 12.54
N GLY A 274 6.42 15.73 11.30
CA GLY A 274 6.13 14.83 10.21
C GLY A 274 7.02 13.58 10.18
N PHE A 275 7.68 13.28 11.31
CA PHE A 275 8.60 12.16 11.48
C PHE A 275 8.37 11.49 12.84
N SER A 276 8.74 10.21 12.92
CA SER A 276 8.65 9.47 14.19
C SER A 276 9.65 10.03 15.21
N LEU A 277 9.18 10.37 16.39
CA LEU A 277 10.02 10.77 17.50
C LEU A 277 10.87 9.57 17.96
N GLY A 278 12.08 9.83 18.41
CA GLY A 278 12.93 8.84 19.04
C GLY A 278 12.46 8.55 20.48
N GLN A 279 12.95 7.45 21.03
CA GLN A 279 12.67 7.11 22.41
C GLN A 279 13.24 8.19 23.35
N GLY A 280 12.38 8.93 24.04
CA GLY A 280 12.73 10.02 24.95
C GLY A 280 12.86 11.41 24.31
N GLU A 281 12.37 11.61 23.07
CA GLU A 281 12.20 12.91 22.41
C GLU A 281 10.81 13.51 22.69
#